data_ad79fd2c230c2a8619a8eeca5529c43a
#
_entry.id   ad79fd2c230c2a8619a8eeca5529c43a
#
_cell.length_a   1.000
_cell.length_b   1.000
_cell.length_c   1.000
_cell.angle_alpha   90.00
_cell.angle_beta   90.00
_cell.angle_gamma   90.00
#
_symmetry.space_group_name_H-M   'P 1'
#
loop_
_entity.id
_entity.type
_entity.pdbx_description
1 polymer ?
#
loop_
_entity_poly.entity_id
_entity_poly.type
_entity_poly.pdbx_seq_one_letter_code
_entity_poly.pdbx_strand_id
1 'polypeptide(L)'
;MKRKLKALAAVLLVLVMLGSAMPMQLAAEAMTSPTTRYATPHGYNDHDYQKMVAFFEQTDENGVRNGEKLSEDYDPTDPETWWEYDGDYCRGSIEWTTVAGEYRLYEIFFGGIGNYALPLELVGFLDVSGCTALTDVRCNSWGDIQLTGLDVSGCAALEVLDCDGNELTELDVSTNTGLVWLYCRRNQLTELDISANTELRRLYCSGNQLTELDVSMNTELESLSC
;
A
#
# COMPACT_ATOMS: atom_id res chain seq x y z
N MET A 1 -0.68 -1.38 -34.40
CA MET A 1 -0.57 -1.36 -32.97
C MET A 1 0.85 -1.65 -32.45
N LYS A 2 1.59 -2.62 -32.97
CA LYS A 2 2.96 -2.99 -32.49
C LYS A 2 4.07 -1.93 -32.65
N ARG A 3 3.90 -0.86 -33.41
CA ARG A 3 4.93 0.19 -33.59
C ARG A 3 4.88 1.31 -32.55
N LYS A 4 3.75 1.53 -31.85
CA LYS A 4 3.63 2.55 -30.81
C LYS A 4 4.18 2.10 -29.45
N LEU A 5 4.12 0.78 -29.13
CA LEU A 5 4.72 0.24 -27.91
C LEU A 5 6.25 0.33 -27.88
N LYS A 6 6.92 0.19 -29.06
CA LYS A 6 8.39 0.29 -29.13
C LYS A 6 8.93 1.71 -28.90
N ALA A 7 8.13 2.74 -29.16
CA ALA A 7 8.54 4.13 -28.93
C ALA A 7 8.47 4.52 -27.44
N LEU A 8 7.51 3.98 -26.68
CA LEU A 8 7.41 4.24 -25.23
C LEU A 8 8.56 3.56 -24.46
N ALA A 9 8.90 2.32 -24.81
CA ALA A 9 10.03 1.60 -24.20
C ALA A 9 11.38 2.27 -24.46
N ALA A 10 11.56 2.91 -25.61
CA ALA A 10 12.80 3.63 -25.97
C ALA A 10 12.96 4.94 -25.18
N VAL A 11 11.88 5.61 -24.80
CA VAL A 11 11.91 6.84 -24.00
C VAL A 11 12.23 6.52 -22.54
N LEU A 12 11.71 5.40 -22.01
CA LEU A 12 12.01 4.96 -20.64
C LEU A 12 13.48 4.54 -20.49
N LEU A 13 14.05 3.88 -21.49
CA LEU A 13 15.45 3.42 -21.44
C LEU A 13 16.48 4.58 -21.49
N VAL A 14 16.14 5.70 -22.15
CA VAL A 14 17.01 6.88 -22.22
C VAL A 14 17.02 7.66 -20.91
N LEU A 15 15.93 7.65 -20.13
CA LEU A 15 15.84 8.35 -18.83
C LEU A 15 16.61 7.62 -17.73
N VAL A 16 16.67 6.29 -17.76
CA VAL A 16 17.47 5.49 -16.81
C VAL A 16 18.98 5.68 -17.01
N MET A 17 19.43 6.03 -18.23
CA MET A 17 20.86 6.24 -18.53
C MET A 17 21.41 7.60 -18.06
N LEU A 18 20.56 8.55 -17.64
CA LEU A 18 21.01 9.90 -17.26
C LEU A 18 21.25 10.11 -15.76
N GLY A 19 21.09 9.06 -14.92
CA GLY A 19 21.55 9.08 -13.52
C GLY A 19 20.92 10.15 -12.64
N SER A 20 19.82 10.77 -13.06
CA SER A 20 19.06 11.69 -12.23
C SER A 20 17.91 10.91 -11.57
N ALA A 21 17.94 10.80 -10.25
CA ALA A 21 16.77 10.38 -9.49
C ALA A 21 15.58 11.25 -9.95
N MET A 22 14.57 10.64 -10.55
CA MET A 22 13.32 11.34 -10.81
C MET A 22 12.73 11.75 -9.46
N PRO A 23 12.27 12.99 -9.28
CA PRO A 23 11.48 13.33 -8.10
C PRO A 23 10.28 12.37 -8.09
N MET A 24 9.95 11.82 -6.91
CA MET A 24 8.91 10.82 -6.70
C MET A 24 7.56 11.23 -7.31
N GLN A 25 7.26 12.52 -7.31
CA GLN A 25 6.07 13.08 -7.97
C GLN A 25 5.99 12.74 -9.47
N LEU A 26 7.12 12.69 -10.19
CA LEU A 26 7.15 12.28 -11.59
C LEU A 26 7.08 10.75 -11.76
N ALA A 27 7.61 10.00 -10.79
CA ALA A 27 7.47 8.53 -10.77
C ALA A 27 6.03 8.13 -10.40
N ALA A 28 5.41 8.81 -9.45
CA ALA A 28 3.99 8.67 -9.13
C ALA A 28 3.10 9.03 -10.34
N GLU A 29 3.39 10.13 -11.05
CA GLU A 29 2.66 10.50 -12.28
C GLU A 29 2.90 9.51 -13.44
N ALA A 30 4.04 8.84 -13.50
CA ALA A 30 4.32 7.80 -14.50
C ALA A 30 3.67 6.45 -14.18
N MET A 31 3.37 6.20 -12.90
CA MET A 31 2.61 5.04 -12.40
C MET A 31 1.11 5.36 -12.26
N THR A 32 0.71 6.62 -12.49
CA THR A 32 -0.69 7.01 -12.33
C THR A 32 -1.59 6.36 -13.37
N SER A 33 -2.38 5.53 -12.88
CA SER A 33 -3.77 5.21 -13.23
C SER A 33 -3.97 4.50 -14.54
N PRO A 34 -4.57 3.34 -14.51
CA PRO A 34 -5.32 2.88 -15.67
C PRO A 34 -6.30 4.01 -16.02
N THR A 35 -6.25 4.45 -17.26
CA THR A 35 -7.19 5.45 -17.80
C THR A 35 -8.63 4.96 -17.83
N THR A 36 -8.87 3.76 -17.33
CA THR A 36 -10.16 3.10 -17.26
C THR A 36 -10.69 3.23 -15.84
N ARG A 37 -11.62 4.15 -15.64
CA ARG A 37 -12.39 4.23 -14.38
C ARG A 37 -13.54 3.25 -14.48
N TYR A 38 -13.59 2.28 -13.58
CA TYR A 38 -14.70 1.35 -13.48
C TYR A 38 -15.87 2.01 -12.75
N ALA A 39 -17.10 1.58 -13.08
CA ALA A 39 -18.27 2.06 -12.37
C ALA A 39 -18.28 1.48 -10.94
N THR A 40 -18.37 2.34 -9.97
CA THR A 40 -18.46 1.92 -8.56
C THR A 40 -19.77 1.18 -8.30
N PRO A 41 -19.73 -0.02 -7.72
CA PRO A 41 -20.93 -0.78 -7.38
C PRO A 41 -21.81 -0.02 -6.41
N HIS A 42 -23.13 -0.30 -6.46
CA HIS A 42 -24.10 0.39 -5.62
C HIS A 42 -23.79 0.20 -4.12
N GLY A 43 -23.75 1.30 -3.39
CA GLY A 43 -23.51 1.32 -1.96
C GLY A 43 -22.04 1.54 -1.55
N TYR A 44 -21.09 1.34 -2.44
CA TYR A 44 -19.69 1.63 -2.16
C TYR A 44 -19.34 3.10 -2.33
N ASN A 45 -18.48 3.62 -1.49
CA ASN A 45 -17.93 4.96 -1.66
C ASN A 45 -16.99 4.98 -2.87
N ASP A 46 -17.24 5.88 -3.81
CA ASP A 46 -16.52 5.92 -5.08
C ASP A 46 -15.00 6.18 -4.88
N HIS A 47 -14.63 7.07 -3.97
CA HIS A 47 -13.23 7.37 -3.70
C HIS A 47 -12.46 6.13 -3.23
N ASP A 48 -12.94 5.49 -2.16
CA ASP A 48 -12.27 4.34 -1.54
C ASP A 48 -12.21 3.15 -2.51
N TYR A 49 -13.29 2.93 -3.26
CA TYR A 49 -13.38 1.89 -4.28
C TYR A 49 -12.33 2.08 -5.40
N GLN A 50 -12.24 3.29 -5.96
CA GLN A 50 -11.31 3.57 -7.05
C GLN A 50 -9.84 3.48 -6.61
N LYS A 51 -9.53 3.78 -5.35
CA LYS A 51 -8.19 3.58 -4.78
C LYS A 51 -7.77 2.11 -4.84
N MET A 52 -8.64 1.21 -4.41
CA MET A 52 -8.35 -0.23 -4.44
C MET A 52 -8.26 -0.77 -5.86
N VAL A 53 -9.19 -0.37 -6.74
CA VAL A 53 -9.12 -0.76 -8.16
C VAL A 53 -7.80 -0.30 -8.79
N ALA A 54 -7.38 0.94 -8.52
CA ALA A 54 -6.12 1.46 -9.06
C ALA A 54 -4.91 0.62 -8.63
N PHE A 55 -4.89 0.12 -7.39
CA PHE A 55 -3.84 -0.79 -6.92
C PHE A 55 -3.93 -2.17 -7.59
N PHE A 56 -5.12 -2.74 -7.72
CA PHE A 56 -5.30 -4.08 -8.30
C PHE A 56 -5.03 -4.15 -9.79
N GLU A 57 -5.20 -3.05 -10.51
CA GLU A 57 -4.90 -2.96 -11.95
C GLU A 57 -3.40 -2.72 -12.25
N GLN A 58 -2.55 -2.49 -11.23
CA GLN A 58 -1.11 -2.45 -11.45
C GLN A 58 -0.57 -3.83 -11.83
N THR A 59 0.40 -3.85 -12.73
CA THR A 59 0.97 -5.09 -13.25
C THR A 59 2.44 -5.24 -12.88
N ASP A 60 2.87 -6.47 -12.67
CA ASP A 60 4.28 -6.80 -12.57
C ASP A 60 4.99 -6.75 -13.95
N GLU A 61 6.26 -7.11 -13.97
CA GLU A 61 7.11 -7.15 -15.17
C GLU A 61 6.60 -8.15 -16.24
N ASN A 62 5.82 -9.15 -15.85
CA ASN A 62 5.21 -10.15 -16.72
C ASN A 62 3.83 -9.71 -17.24
N GLY A 63 3.31 -8.58 -16.75
CA GLY A 63 2.01 -8.03 -17.11
C GLY A 63 0.83 -8.66 -16.35
N VAL A 64 1.10 -9.36 -15.23
CA VAL A 64 0.06 -9.94 -14.36
C VAL A 64 -0.41 -8.87 -13.37
N ARG A 65 -1.72 -8.63 -13.30
CA ARG A 65 -2.31 -7.65 -12.39
C ARG A 65 -2.26 -8.11 -10.94
N ASN A 66 -2.13 -7.16 -10.01
CA ASN A 66 -2.19 -7.45 -8.56
C ASN A 66 -3.50 -8.17 -8.20
N GLY A 67 -4.64 -7.76 -8.76
CA GLY A 67 -5.92 -8.42 -8.51
C GLY A 67 -5.95 -9.89 -8.94
N GLU A 68 -5.36 -10.22 -10.07
CA GLU A 68 -5.25 -11.62 -10.57
C GLU A 68 -4.37 -12.50 -9.68
N LYS A 69 -3.44 -11.90 -8.93
CA LYS A 69 -2.61 -12.63 -7.95
C LYS A 69 -3.35 -12.93 -6.65
N LEU A 70 -4.36 -12.12 -6.33
CA LEU A 70 -5.20 -12.31 -5.14
C LEU A 70 -6.33 -13.30 -5.39
N SER A 71 -6.93 -13.26 -6.59
CA SER A 71 -8.07 -14.11 -6.96
C SER A 71 -8.04 -14.48 -8.45
N GLU A 72 -8.25 -15.74 -8.78
CA GLU A 72 -8.37 -16.21 -10.17
C GLU A 72 -9.64 -15.65 -10.85
N ASP A 73 -10.66 -15.33 -10.06
CA ASP A 73 -11.94 -14.77 -10.52
C ASP A 73 -11.97 -13.22 -10.43
N TYR A 74 -10.82 -12.55 -10.28
CA TYR A 74 -10.75 -11.11 -10.11
C TYR A 74 -11.51 -10.34 -11.20
N ASP A 75 -12.51 -9.58 -10.78
CA ASP A 75 -13.25 -8.62 -11.57
C ASP A 75 -13.18 -7.23 -10.91
N PRO A 76 -12.57 -6.22 -11.57
CA PRO A 76 -12.47 -4.88 -10.99
C PRO A 76 -13.83 -4.20 -10.76
N THR A 77 -14.92 -4.76 -11.26
CA THR A 77 -16.29 -4.23 -11.07
C THR A 77 -17.05 -4.91 -9.96
N ASP A 78 -16.51 -5.99 -9.37
CA ASP A 78 -17.14 -6.78 -8.33
C ASP A 78 -16.18 -7.00 -7.13
N PRO A 79 -16.30 -6.21 -6.05
CA PRO A 79 -15.45 -6.34 -4.87
C PRO A 79 -15.50 -7.71 -4.19
N GLU A 80 -16.55 -8.50 -4.41
CA GLU A 80 -16.66 -9.85 -3.84
C GLU A 80 -15.69 -10.83 -4.49
N THR A 81 -15.13 -10.49 -5.66
CA THR A 81 -14.16 -11.31 -6.39
C THR A 81 -12.70 -10.95 -6.09
N TRP A 82 -12.44 -9.96 -5.24
CA TRP A 82 -11.10 -9.42 -5.04
C TRP A 82 -10.18 -10.28 -4.17
N TRP A 83 -10.72 -11.30 -3.52
CA TRP A 83 -9.95 -12.27 -2.72
C TRP A 83 -10.57 -13.66 -2.78
N GLU A 84 -9.74 -14.66 -2.59
CA GLU A 84 -10.18 -16.04 -2.44
C GLU A 84 -10.09 -16.50 -0.99
N TYR A 85 -11.11 -17.23 -0.57
CA TYR A 85 -11.13 -17.95 0.69
C TYR A 85 -11.36 -19.45 0.42
N ASP A 86 -10.34 -20.27 0.66
CA ASP A 86 -10.42 -21.73 0.46
C ASP A 86 -10.68 -22.53 1.75
N GLY A 87 -11.09 -21.84 2.81
CA GLY A 87 -11.44 -22.43 4.11
C GLY A 87 -10.28 -22.59 5.07
N ASP A 88 -9.06 -22.75 4.58
CA ASP A 88 -7.85 -22.92 5.39
C ASP A 88 -6.81 -21.80 5.19
N TYR A 89 -6.89 -21.09 4.06
CA TYR A 89 -5.91 -20.07 3.68
C TYR A 89 -6.63 -18.80 3.20
N CYS A 90 -6.26 -17.66 3.79
CA CYS A 90 -6.64 -16.34 3.31
C CYS A 90 -5.40 -15.67 2.73
N ARG A 91 -5.42 -15.32 1.44
CA ARG A 91 -4.32 -14.59 0.78
C ARG A 91 -4.30 -13.12 1.12
N GLY A 92 -5.43 -12.62 1.60
CA GLY A 92 -5.63 -11.22 1.97
C GLY A 92 -7.10 -10.98 2.24
N SER A 93 -7.42 -9.84 2.80
CA SER A 93 -8.80 -9.37 2.96
C SER A 93 -8.87 -7.86 2.80
N ILE A 94 -9.99 -7.40 2.29
CA ILE A 94 -10.37 -6.00 2.28
C ILE A 94 -11.73 -5.93 2.93
N GLU A 95 -11.79 -5.19 4.02
CA GLU A 95 -13.02 -5.05 4.78
C GLU A 95 -13.65 -3.67 4.59
N TRP A 96 -14.96 -3.66 4.49
CA TRP A 96 -15.76 -2.47 4.30
C TRP A 96 -16.68 -2.26 5.48
N THR A 97 -16.78 -1.05 5.98
CA THR A 97 -17.73 -0.66 7.03
C THR A 97 -18.75 0.31 6.50
N THR A 98 -19.94 0.36 7.12
CA THR A 98 -20.99 1.29 6.70
C THR A 98 -20.88 2.61 7.46
N VAL A 99 -20.62 3.69 6.72
CA VAL A 99 -20.61 5.05 7.25
C VAL A 99 -21.63 5.89 6.48
N ALA A 100 -22.59 6.47 7.16
CA ALA A 100 -23.65 7.30 6.57
C ALA A 100 -24.41 6.63 5.40
N GLY A 101 -24.49 5.30 5.39
CA GLY A 101 -25.19 4.52 4.37
C GLY A 101 -24.35 4.12 3.16
N GLU A 102 -23.06 4.41 3.17
CA GLU A 102 -22.09 3.96 2.16
C GLU A 102 -21.11 2.97 2.75
N TYR A 103 -20.67 2.00 1.96
CA TYR A 103 -19.53 1.14 2.30
C TYR A 103 -18.24 1.91 2.14
N ARG A 104 -17.47 2.08 3.23
CA ARG A 104 -16.17 2.73 3.29
C ARG A 104 -15.10 1.69 3.55
N LEU A 105 -13.94 1.84 2.92
CA LEU A 105 -12.78 1.02 3.17
C LEU A 105 -12.38 1.12 4.64
N TYR A 106 -12.28 -0.02 5.33
CA TYR A 106 -12.08 -0.11 6.76
C TYR A 106 -10.77 -0.79 7.14
N GLU A 107 -10.49 -1.95 6.58
CA GLU A 107 -9.25 -2.69 6.80
C GLU A 107 -8.70 -3.24 5.48
N ILE A 108 -7.37 -3.23 5.37
CA ILE A 108 -6.62 -3.89 4.29
C ILE A 108 -5.65 -4.85 4.94
N PHE A 109 -5.72 -6.11 4.53
CA PHE A 109 -4.78 -7.13 4.93
C PHE A 109 -4.26 -7.85 3.70
N PHE A 110 -2.98 -7.64 3.37
CA PHE A 110 -2.25 -8.42 2.37
C PHE A 110 -1.19 -9.23 3.07
N GLY A 111 -1.38 -10.52 3.16
CA GLY A 111 -0.43 -11.42 3.83
C GLY A 111 -1.11 -12.72 4.21
N GLY A 112 -0.40 -13.83 4.08
CA GLY A 112 -0.95 -15.12 4.47
C GLY A 112 -0.98 -15.29 5.99
N ILE A 113 -2.08 -15.78 6.52
CA ILE A 113 -2.13 -16.27 7.88
C ILE A 113 -1.64 -17.71 7.87
N GLY A 114 -0.46 -17.97 8.45
CA GLY A 114 0.08 -19.31 8.63
C GLY A 114 1.36 -19.60 7.86
N ASN A 115 1.97 -20.78 8.14
CA ASN A 115 3.28 -21.19 7.61
C ASN A 115 3.25 -21.65 6.12
N TYR A 116 2.14 -21.50 5.42
CA TYR A 116 1.92 -22.00 4.06
C TYR A 116 1.29 -20.95 3.14
N ALA A 117 1.37 -19.66 3.47
CA ALA A 117 0.92 -18.61 2.58
C ALA A 117 1.67 -18.71 1.26
N LEU A 118 0.94 -18.83 0.15
CA LEU A 118 1.53 -18.70 -1.17
C LEU A 118 1.98 -17.26 -1.38
N PRO A 119 3.13 -17.04 -2.05
CA PRO A 119 3.60 -15.71 -2.33
C PRO A 119 2.55 -14.92 -3.11
N LEU A 120 2.18 -13.71 -2.62
CA LEU A 120 1.23 -12.84 -3.29
C LEU A 120 1.87 -12.05 -4.43
N GLU A 121 3.18 -11.82 -4.35
CA GLU A 121 3.98 -11.08 -5.33
C GLU A 121 3.33 -9.74 -5.76
N LEU A 122 2.62 -9.05 -4.83
CA LEU A 122 2.03 -7.75 -5.10
C LEU A 122 3.12 -6.71 -5.26
N VAL A 123 2.95 -5.81 -6.22
CA VAL A 123 3.97 -4.81 -6.59
C VAL A 123 3.39 -3.42 -6.71
N GLY A 124 4.27 -2.43 -6.67
CA GLY A 124 3.95 -1.06 -7.07
C GLY A 124 3.61 -0.13 -5.91
N PHE A 125 2.67 0.78 -6.14
CA PHE A 125 2.34 1.88 -5.25
C PHE A 125 0.92 1.70 -4.70
N LEU A 126 0.79 1.52 -3.38
CA LEU A 126 -0.50 1.48 -2.70
C LEU A 126 -0.90 2.90 -2.27
N ASP A 127 -1.84 3.50 -2.97
CA ASP A 127 -2.43 4.79 -2.64
C ASP A 127 -3.81 4.58 -2.02
N VAL A 128 -3.93 4.82 -0.73
CA VAL A 128 -5.19 4.82 0.02
C VAL A 128 -5.48 6.18 0.65
N SER A 129 -4.83 7.23 0.14
CA SER A 129 -4.97 8.59 0.65
C SER A 129 -6.44 9.03 0.68
N GLY A 130 -6.86 9.65 1.78
CA GLY A 130 -8.23 10.14 1.97
C GLY A 130 -9.27 9.07 2.29
N CYS A 131 -8.90 7.79 2.46
CA CYS A 131 -9.80 6.75 2.97
C CYS A 131 -10.03 6.95 4.46
N THR A 132 -10.91 7.88 4.81
CA THR A 132 -11.06 8.43 6.17
C THR A 132 -11.62 7.47 7.21
N ALA A 133 -12.20 6.33 6.79
CA ALA A 133 -12.69 5.28 7.68
C ALA A 133 -11.68 4.14 7.88
N LEU A 134 -10.53 4.17 7.16
CA LEU A 134 -9.52 3.14 7.19
C LEU A 134 -8.77 3.17 8.52
N THR A 135 -8.84 2.06 9.27
CA THR A 135 -8.23 1.93 10.61
C THR A 135 -6.99 1.06 10.62
N ASP A 136 -6.90 0.13 9.67
CA ASP A 136 -5.87 -0.90 9.68
C ASP A 136 -5.35 -1.15 8.25
N VAL A 137 -4.04 -1.02 8.05
CA VAL A 137 -3.36 -1.36 6.80
C VAL A 137 -2.22 -2.30 7.12
N ARG A 138 -2.34 -3.54 6.68
CA ARG A 138 -1.28 -4.56 6.78
C ARG A 138 -0.93 -5.06 5.40
N CYS A 139 0.17 -4.56 4.91
CA CYS A 139 0.78 -4.95 3.65
C CYS A 139 2.20 -5.48 3.90
N ASN A 140 2.37 -6.18 5.03
CA ASN A 140 3.65 -6.76 5.41
C ASN A 140 3.95 -7.98 4.55
N SER A 141 5.18 -8.06 4.14
CA SER A 141 5.67 -9.20 3.38
C SER A 141 6.77 -9.94 4.14
N TRP A 142 6.63 -11.24 4.24
CA TRP A 142 7.75 -12.10 4.57
C TRP A 142 8.63 -12.38 3.32
N GLY A 143 8.51 -11.54 2.28
CA GLY A 143 9.29 -11.59 1.04
C GLY A 143 8.48 -11.58 -0.25
N ASP A 144 7.15 -11.48 -0.17
CA ASP A 144 6.26 -11.71 -1.29
C ASP A 144 5.53 -10.45 -1.79
N ILE A 145 5.56 -9.36 -1.03
CA ILE A 145 5.02 -8.06 -1.43
C ILE A 145 6.21 -7.12 -1.63
N GLN A 146 6.22 -6.36 -2.71
CA GLN A 146 7.29 -5.46 -3.07
C GLN A 146 6.70 -4.08 -3.41
N LEU A 147 6.07 -3.46 -2.39
CA LEU A 147 5.60 -2.10 -2.55
C LEU A 147 6.79 -1.14 -2.62
N THR A 148 6.82 -0.35 -3.67
CA THR A 148 7.80 0.72 -3.87
C THR A 148 7.36 2.05 -3.31
N GLY A 149 6.06 2.19 -2.95
CA GLY A 149 5.50 3.36 -2.32
C GLY A 149 4.16 3.08 -1.64
N LEU A 150 3.85 3.92 -0.65
CA LEU A 150 2.64 3.83 0.16
C LEU A 150 2.18 5.24 0.52
N ASP A 151 0.94 5.59 0.17
CA ASP A 151 0.31 6.85 0.56
C ASP A 151 -0.90 6.59 1.46
N VAL A 152 -0.77 6.94 2.73
CA VAL A 152 -1.81 6.87 3.76
C VAL A 152 -2.28 8.26 4.21
N SER A 153 -1.91 9.30 3.47
CA SER A 153 -2.25 10.69 3.82
C SER A 153 -3.77 10.88 3.91
N GLY A 154 -4.22 11.60 4.93
CA GLY A 154 -5.64 11.84 5.15
C GLY A 154 -6.46 10.63 5.63
N CYS A 155 -5.85 9.47 5.89
CA CYS A 155 -6.48 8.36 6.61
C CYS A 155 -6.54 8.69 8.11
N ALA A 156 -7.48 9.56 8.47
CA ALA A 156 -7.53 10.14 9.83
C ALA A 156 -7.88 9.15 10.93
N ALA A 157 -8.49 8.02 10.59
CA ALA A 157 -8.85 6.95 11.53
C ALA A 157 -7.76 5.87 11.64
N LEU A 158 -6.62 6.00 10.93
CA LEU A 158 -5.61 4.95 10.89
C LEU A 158 -4.93 4.76 12.25
N GLU A 159 -5.06 3.57 12.82
CA GLU A 159 -4.50 3.16 14.10
C GLU A 159 -3.33 2.18 13.94
N VAL A 160 -3.38 1.34 12.90
CA VAL A 160 -2.37 0.30 12.65
C VAL A 160 -1.84 0.41 11.24
N LEU A 161 -0.51 0.53 11.11
CA LEU A 161 0.19 0.45 9.84
C LEU A 161 1.31 -0.58 9.94
N ASP A 162 1.19 -1.66 9.18
CA ASP A 162 2.22 -2.69 9.03
C ASP A 162 2.63 -2.81 7.56
N CYS A 163 3.78 -2.23 7.25
CA CYS A 163 4.39 -2.25 5.93
C CYS A 163 5.80 -2.89 5.98
N ASP A 164 6.02 -3.82 6.92
CA ASP A 164 7.29 -4.54 7.05
C ASP A 164 7.69 -5.25 5.74
N GLY A 165 8.97 -5.23 5.41
CA GLY A 165 9.54 -6.07 4.35
C GLY A 165 9.23 -5.61 2.93
N ASN A 166 9.01 -4.33 2.70
CA ASN A 166 8.79 -3.73 1.40
C ASN A 166 10.03 -3.00 0.85
N GLU A 167 9.89 -2.26 -0.23
CA GLU A 167 10.95 -1.48 -0.87
C GLU A 167 10.76 0.03 -0.70
N LEU A 168 10.10 0.45 0.40
CA LEU A 168 9.79 1.86 0.64
C LEU A 168 11.07 2.67 0.91
N THR A 169 11.26 3.73 0.15
CA THR A 169 12.36 4.69 0.35
C THR A 169 11.95 5.88 1.21
N GLU A 170 10.66 6.11 1.36
CA GLU A 170 10.06 7.16 2.20
C GLU A 170 8.73 6.66 2.75
N LEU A 171 8.30 7.25 3.88
CA LEU A 171 7.02 6.97 4.51
C LEU A 171 6.57 8.22 5.26
N ASP A 172 5.50 8.86 4.79
CA ASP A 172 4.89 10.01 5.46
C ASP A 172 3.66 9.56 6.26
N VAL A 173 3.74 9.68 7.58
CA VAL A 173 2.67 9.39 8.53
C VAL A 173 2.21 10.64 9.30
N SER A 174 2.61 11.82 8.86
CA SER A 174 2.36 13.09 9.55
C SER A 174 0.88 13.43 9.73
N THR A 175 0.01 12.92 8.85
CA THR A 175 -1.43 13.14 8.92
C THR A 175 -2.18 12.06 9.71
N ASN A 176 -1.51 10.97 10.09
CA ASN A 176 -2.08 9.83 10.79
C ASN A 176 -1.87 9.96 12.31
N THR A 177 -2.40 11.03 12.88
CA THR A 177 -2.14 11.40 14.29
C THR A 177 -2.69 10.40 15.31
N GLY A 178 -3.65 9.55 14.93
CA GLY A 178 -4.20 8.46 15.75
C GLY A 178 -3.42 7.16 15.68
N LEU A 179 -2.26 7.14 15.01
CA LEU A 179 -1.49 5.91 14.80
C LEU A 179 -0.94 5.38 16.13
N VAL A 180 -1.29 4.13 16.45
CA VAL A 180 -0.90 3.43 17.69
C VAL A 180 0.22 2.44 17.45
N TRP A 181 0.20 1.74 16.32
CA TRP A 181 1.22 0.76 15.94
C TRP A 181 1.77 1.05 14.56
N LEU A 182 3.10 1.20 14.47
CA LEU A 182 3.83 1.37 13.22
C LEU A 182 4.92 0.29 13.09
N TYR A 183 4.77 -0.57 12.10
CA TYR A 183 5.75 -1.58 11.71
C TYR A 183 6.22 -1.26 10.29
N CYS A 184 7.48 -0.83 10.16
CA CYS A 184 8.10 -0.48 8.87
C CYS A 184 9.52 -1.06 8.73
N ARG A 185 9.76 -2.22 9.40
CA ARG A 185 11.06 -2.90 9.33
C ARG A 185 11.40 -3.34 7.92
N ARG A 186 12.73 -3.50 7.64
CA ARG A 186 13.22 -4.06 6.39
C ARG A 186 12.65 -3.33 5.17
N ASN A 187 12.77 -2.01 5.19
CA ASN A 187 12.54 -1.10 4.08
C ASN A 187 13.84 -0.36 3.74
N GLN A 188 13.77 0.68 2.95
CA GLN A 188 14.92 1.46 2.51
C GLN A 188 14.84 2.92 3.02
N LEU A 189 14.13 3.14 4.14
CA LEU A 189 13.91 4.47 4.70
C LEU A 189 15.23 5.08 5.18
N THR A 190 15.51 6.30 4.76
CA THR A 190 16.66 7.10 5.23
C THR A 190 16.31 8.07 6.34
N GLU A 191 15.03 8.40 6.47
CA GLU A 191 14.45 9.25 7.50
C GLU A 191 13.05 8.74 7.88
N LEU A 192 12.61 9.05 9.09
CA LEU A 192 11.25 8.75 9.56
C LEU A 192 10.85 9.81 10.59
N ASP A 193 9.89 10.66 10.23
CA ASP A 193 9.32 11.66 11.14
C ASP A 193 8.01 11.13 11.74
N ILE A 194 8.02 10.91 13.04
CA ILE A 194 6.90 10.43 13.84
C ILE A 194 6.45 11.46 14.88
N SER A 195 6.91 12.70 14.76
CA SER A 195 6.63 13.76 15.74
C SER A 195 5.13 14.07 15.91
N ALA A 196 4.33 13.83 14.85
CA ALA A 196 2.88 14.01 14.87
C ALA A 196 2.12 12.82 15.49
N ASN A 197 2.75 11.64 15.61
CA ASN A 197 2.10 10.41 16.04
C ASN A 197 2.23 10.20 17.56
N THR A 198 1.67 11.11 18.33
CA THR A 198 1.85 11.16 19.79
C THR A 198 1.18 10.00 20.56
N GLU A 199 0.22 9.30 19.92
CA GLU A 199 -0.46 8.12 20.45
C GLU A 199 0.32 6.81 20.21
N LEU A 200 1.51 6.90 19.57
CA LEU A 200 2.28 5.73 19.15
C LEU A 200 2.79 4.93 20.36
N ARG A 201 2.41 3.65 20.43
CA ARG A 201 2.82 2.71 21.50
C ARG A 201 3.83 1.69 21.02
N ARG A 202 3.81 1.33 19.73
CA ARG A 202 4.77 0.37 19.16
C ARG A 202 5.37 0.92 17.89
N LEU A 203 6.69 0.98 17.85
CA LEU A 203 7.46 1.37 16.69
C LEU A 203 8.51 0.31 16.39
N TYR A 204 8.39 -0.34 15.23
CA TYR A 204 9.38 -1.28 14.74
C TYR A 204 9.89 -0.81 13.38
N CYS A 205 11.12 -0.26 13.34
CA CYS A 205 11.73 0.33 12.16
C CYS A 205 13.13 -0.22 11.85
N SER A 206 13.53 -1.34 12.49
CA SER A 206 14.84 -1.95 12.27
C SER A 206 15.02 -2.45 10.83
N GLY A 207 16.27 -2.48 10.36
CA GLY A 207 16.56 -2.92 8.99
C GLY A 207 16.24 -1.88 7.91
N ASN A 208 16.28 -0.61 8.29
CA ASN A 208 16.24 0.55 7.40
C ASN A 208 17.62 1.21 7.30
N GLN A 209 17.70 2.37 6.69
CA GLN A 209 18.91 3.17 6.52
C GLN A 209 18.88 4.45 7.38
N LEU A 210 18.09 4.44 8.47
CA LEU A 210 17.94 5.57 9.37
C LEU A 210 19.28 5.85 10.06
N THR A 211 19.72 7.11 10.05
CA THR A 211 20.91 7.57 10.77
C THR A 211 20.57 8.19 12.13
N GLU A 212 19.34 8.64 12.30
CA GLU A 212 18.80 9.21 13.51
C GLU A 212 17.29 8.90 13.61
N LEU A 213 16.75 8.92 14.81
CA LEU A 213 15.31 8.77 15.07
C LEU A 213 14.97 9.57 16.33
N ASP A 214 14.14 10.60 16.18
CA ASP A 214 13.65 11.37 17.31
C ASP A 214 12.30 10.80 17.79
N VAL A 215 12.28 10.29 19.03
CA VAL A 215 11.08 9.75 19.70
C VAL A 215 10.60 10.66 20.84
N SER A 216 11.12 11.87 20.95
CA SER A 216 10.87 12.77 22.08
C SER A 216 9.38 13.13 22.26
N MET A 217 8.61 13.12 21.15
CA MET A 217 7.19 13.43 21.17
C MET A 217 6.30 12.21 21.45
N ASN A 218 6.85 10.99 21.33
CA ASN A 218 6.08 9.74 21.45
C ASN A 218 6.13 9.19 22.88
N THR A 219 5.57 9.94 23.83
CA THR A 219 5.69 9.65 25.27
C THR A 219 4.92 8.39 25.71
N GLU A 220 3.97 7.93 24.89
CA GLU A 220 3.20 6.70 25.12
C GLU A 220 3.91 5.44 24.58
N LEU A 221 5.14 5.57 24.05
CA LEU A 221 5.85 4.48 23.41
C LEU A 221 6.25 3.40 24.43
N GLU A 222 5.68 2.20 24.26
CA GLU A 222 5.90 1.02 25.13
C GLU A 222 6.96 0.07 24.55
N SER A 223 7.10 0.04 23.21
CA SER A 223 8.02 -0.87 22.51
C SER A 223 8.67 -0.20 21.32
N LEU A 224 9.99 -0.26 21.26
CA LEU A 224 10.82 0.30 20.20
C LEU A 224 11.82 -0.75 19.71
N SER A 225 11.91 -0.94 18.39
CA SER A 225 12.98 -1.67 17.73
C SER A 225 13.45 -0.90 16.49
N CYS A 226 14.68 -0.41 16.50
CA CYS A 226 15.32 0.36 15.44
C CYS A 226 16.69 -0.23 15.06
#